data_354aecdb83ee0150661e6260e4afd4d3
#
_entry.id   354aecdb83ee0150661e6260e4afd4d3
#
_cell.length_a   1.000
_cell.length_b   1.000
_cell.length_c   1.000
_cell.angle_alpha   90.00
_cell.angle_beta   90.00
_cell.angle_gamma   90.00
#
_symmetry.space_group_name_H-M   'P 1'
#
loop_
_entity.id
_entity.type
_entity.pdbx_description
1 polymer ?
#
loop_
_entity_poly.entity_id
_entity_poly.type
_entity_poly.pdbx_seq_one_letter_code
_entity_poly.pdbx_strand_id
1 'polypeptide(L)'
;MLRFNDMKSAPALLAALIFTLFFSACSVDDKPQAMNLGKDDCSACQMTIVNGQFACELITDKGKCFKFDDLSCLFNYIAQNEIDENKILKMYVGDYEHPENLIDLKTANLVLGKDIASPMGGGVAAFSNRDHAAKYAQDTKSMLLTSWTVLRKRGHLEEMTDKPMQPMKH
;
A
#
# COMPACT_ATOMS: atom_id res chain seq x y z
N MET A 1 48.26 -15.82 49.60
CA MET A 1 48.08 -14.36 49.48
C MET A 1 47.38 -14.04 48.18
N LEU A 2 46.08 -13.96 48.20
CA LEU A 2 45.28 -13.56 47.03
C LEU A 2 45.15 -12.06 47.05
N ARG A 3 45.62 -11.40 45.96
CA ARG A 3 45.57 -9.95 45.75
C ARG A 3 44.12 -9.49 45.48
N PHE A 4 43.55 -8.77 46.42
CA PHE A 4 42.26 -8.05 46.31
C PHE A 4 42.48 -6.75 45.51
N ASN A 5 42.67 -6.82 44.21
CA ASN A 5 42.86 -5.59 43.42
C ASN A 5 42.02 -5.43 42.15
N ASP A 6 41.01 -6.33 41.93
CA ASP A 6 40.21 -6.29 40.71
C ASP A 6 38.73 -5.86 40.91
N MET A 7 38.42 -5.15 42.01
CA MET A 7 37.03 -4.80 42.31
C MET A 7 36.60 -3.43 41.77
N LYS A 8 37.47 -2.73 41.00
CA LYS A 8 37.12 -1.41 40.41
C LYS A 8 36.56 -1.45 39.00
N SER A 9 36.60 -2.59 38.30
CA SER A 9 36.07 -2.71 36.92
C SER A 9 34.66 -3.29 36.83
N ALA A 10 34.14 -3.84 37.90
CA ALA A 10 32.80 -4.46 37.92
C ALA A 10 31.65 -3.48 37.59
N PRO A 11 31.63 -2.22 38.10
CA PRO A 11 30.54 -1.30 37.76
C PRO A 11 30.58 -0.84 36.29
N ALA A 12 31.76 -0.75 35.67
CA ALA A 12 31.90 -0.35 34.27
C ALA A 12 31.40 -1.43 33.31
N LEU A 13 31.64 -2.72 33.60
CA LEU A 13 31.16 -3.84 32.82
C LEU A 13 29.62 -3.99 32.94
N LEU A 14 29.07 -3.77 34.12
CA LEU A 14 27.62 -3.81 34.35
C LEU A 14 26.91 -2.66 33.62
N ALA A 15 27.47 -1.45 33.61
CA ALA A 15 26.97 -0.29 32.89
C ALA A 15 27.00 -0.50 31.36
N ALA A 16 28.07 -1.13 30.84
CA ALA A 16 28.18 -1.47 29.43
C ALA A 16 27.14 -2.53 28.99
N LEU A 17 26.87 -3.52 29.84
CA LEU A 17 25.86 -4.57 29.57
C LEU A 17 24.43 -4.00 29.57
N ILE A 18 24.13 -3.04 30.44
CA ILE A 18 22.81 -2.39 30.50
C ILE A 18 22.62 -1.48 29.28
N PHE A 19 23.66 -0.81 28.78
CA PHE A 19 23.59 0.07 27.62
C PHE A 19 23.28 -0.68 26.31
N THR A 20 23.69 -1.94 26.18
CA THR A 20 23.39 -2.76 24.98
C THR A 20 21.94 -3.23 24.89
N LEU A 21 21.18 -3.24 25.99
CA LEU A 21 19.78 -3.67 26.00
C LEU A 21 18.79 -2.61 25.47
N PHE A 22 19.20 -1.36 25.31
CA PHE A 22 18.33 -0.28 24.85
C PHE A 22 18.27 -0.10 23.32
N PHE A 23 19.04 -0.89 22.54
CA PHE A 23 19.00 -0.86 21.07
C PHE A 23 18.03 -1.90 20.47
N SER A 24 16.89 -2.18 21.12
CA SER A 24 15.80 -2.87 20.45
C SER A 24 15.16 -1.89 19.46
N ALA A 25 15.66 -1.84 18.22
CA ALA A 25 15.04 -1.13 17.14
C ALA A 25 13.65 -1.73 16.93
N CYS A 26 12.59 -1.01 17.30
CA CYS A 26 11.22 -1.34 16.90
C CYS A 26 11.16 -1.26 15.38
N SER A 27 11.22 -2.39 14.69
CA SER A 27 10.87 -2.43 13.27
C SER A 27 9.35 -2.24 13.16
N VAL A 28 8.95 -1.31 12.30
CA VAL A 28 7.53 -1.12 11.97
C VAL A 28 7.08 -2.35 11.18
N ASP A 29 5.92 -2.92 11.54
CA ASP A 29 5.31 -4.00 10.76
C ASP A 29 4.80 -3.41 9.43
N ASP A 30 5.33 -3.91 8.33
CA ASP A 30 4.98 -3.48 6.99
C ASP A 30 3.96 -4.41 6.30
N LYS A 31 3.46 -5.43 7.02
CA LYS A 31 2.45 -6.36 6.50
C LYS A 31 1.07 -5.71 6.42
N PRO A 32 0.23 -6.15 5.45
CA PRO A 32 -1.13 -5.66 5.36
C PRO A 32 -1.92 -6.04 6.62
N GLN A 33 -2.75 -5.11 7.09
CA GLN A 33 -3.65 -5.37 8.21
C GLN A 33 -4.95 -6.00 7.69
N ALA A 34 -5.67 -6.69 8.56
CA ALA A 34 -6.95 -7.27 8.17
C ALA A 34 -7.96 -6.19 7.78
N MET A 35 -8.54 -6.32 6.56
CA MET A 35 -9.64 -5.49 6.11
C MET A 35 -10.96 -6.05 6.66
N ASN A 36 -11.61 -5.31 7.57
CA ASN A 36 -12.90 -5.72 8.14
C ASN A 36 -14.05 -5.15 7.30
N LEU A 37 -14.40 -5.84 6.22
CA LEU A 37 -15.48 -5.43 5.32
C LEU A 37 -16.80 -5.26 6.10
N GLY A 38 -17.52 -4.16 5.81
CA GLY A 38 -18.74 -3.78 6.49
C GLY A 38 -18.53 -3.14 7.88
N LYS A 39 -17.28 -2.89 8.30
CA LYS A 39 -16.95 -2.27 9.60
C LYS A 39 -15.90 -1.18 9.51
N ASP A 40 -14.88 -1.35 8.66
CA ASP A 40 -13.84 -0.35 8.48
C ASP A 40 -14.36 0.75 7.56
N ASP A 41 -14.07 2.01 7.90
CA ASP A 41 -14.44 3.17 7.08
C ASP A 41 -13.25 3.67 6.27
N CYS A 42 -13.54 4.16 5.07
CA CYS A 42 -12.55 4.76 4.18
C CYS A 42 -12.00 6.06 4.78
N SER A 43 -10.67 6.17 4.89
CA SER A 43 -10.01 7.34 5.47
C SER A 43 -10.19 8.63 4.64
N ALA A 44 -10.58 8.52 3.37
CA ALA A 44 -10.82 9.66 2.49
C ALA A 44 -12.29 10.08 2.44
N CYS A 45 -13.20 9.18 2.03
CA CYS A 45 -14.62 9.51 1.80
C CYS A 45 -15.53 9.18 2.99
N GLN A 46 -15.02 8.54 4.04
CA GLN A 46 -15.74 8.16 5.26
C GLN A 46 -16.89 7.15 5.04
N MET A 47 -16.97 6.53 3.86
CA MET A 47 -17.93 5.46 3.60
C MET A 47 -17.39 4.13 4.11
N THR A 48 -18.28 3.24 4.54
CA THR A 48 -17.90 1.90 4.99
C THR A 48 -17.39 1.07 3.80
N ILE A 49 -16.23 0.46 3.96
CA ILE A 49 -15.59 -0.39 2.95
C ILE A 49 -16.32 -1.73 2.90
N VAL A 50 -16.94 -2.05 1.77
CA VAL A 50 -17.74 -3.27 1.60
C VAL A 50 -17.21 -4.21 0.53
N ASN A 51 -16.28 -3.77 -0.33
CA ASN A 51 -15.76 -4.54 -1.44
C ASN A 51 -14.25 -4.74 -1.35
N GLY A 52 -13.84 -5.96 -0.99
CA GLY A 52 -12.42 -6.33 -0.85
C GLY A 52 -11.62 -6.31 -2.16
N GLN A 53 -12.28 -6.45 -3.33
CA GLN A 53 -11.60 -6.44 -4.64
C GLN A 53 -10.89 -5.13 -4.95
N PHE A 54 -11.35 -4.02 -4.35
CA PHE A 54 -10.82 -2.67 -4.60
C PHE A 54 -10.23 -2.02 -3.36
N ALA A 55 -10.47 -2.61 -2.18
CA ALA A 55 -10.00 -2.06 -0.91
C ALA A 55 -8.48 -1.84 -0.90
N CYS A 56 -8.03 -0.75 -0.30
CA CYS A 56 -6.62 -0.38 -0.27
C CYS A 56 -6.15 -0.07 1.15
N GLU A 57 -4.85 -0.21 1.36
CA GLU A 57 -4.15 0.22 2.57
C GLU A 57 -2.93 1.07 2.25
N LEU A 58 -2.67 2.05 3.11
CA LEU A 58 -1.42 2.79 3.17
C LEU A 58 -0.83 2.68 4.56
N ILE A 59 0.40 2.19 4.67
CA ILE A 59 1.16 2.08 5.91
C ILE A 59 2.29 3.11 5.87
N THR A 60 2.34 3.98 6.88
CA THR A 60 3.38 4.99 7.00
C THR A 60 4.66 4.43 7.62
N ASP A 61 5.78 5.16 7.47
CA ASP A 61 7.06 4.90 8.13
C ASP A 61 6.97 4.81 9.68
N LYS A 62 5.89 5.34 10.26
CA LYS A 62 5.59 5.27 11.71
C LYS A 62 4.61 4.14 12.07
N GLY A 63 4.23 3.29 11.11
CA GLY A 63 3.33 2.16 11.33
C GLY A 63 1.85 2.54 11.40
N LYS A 64 1.47 3.78 11.07
CA LYS A 64 0.05 4.12 10.99
C LYS A 64 -0.53 3.57 9.69
N CYS A 65 -1.62 2.81 9.81
CA CYS A 65 -2.37 2.25 8.70
C CYS A 65 -3.61 3.09 8.41
N PHE A 66 -3.84 3.37 7.13
CA PHE A 66 -5.04 4.01 6.60
C PHE A 66 -5.69 3.07 5.61
N LYS A 67 -7.01 2.96 5.64
CA LYS A 67 -7.81 2.08 4.79
C LYS A 67 -8.67 2.89 3.83
N PHE A 68 -8.86 2.38 2.63
CA PHE A 68 -9.57 3.07 1.56
C PHE A 68 -10.46 2.12 0.78
N ASP A 69 -11.54 2.65 0.23
CA ASP A 69 -12.54 1.91 -0.52
C ASP A 69 -12.05 1.53 -1.93
N ASP A 70 -11.22 2.38 -2.56
CA ASP A 70 -10.49 2.08 -3.79
C ASP A 70 -9.23 2.94 -3.97
N LEU A 71 -8.52 2.75 -5.08
CA LEU A 71 -7.29 3.49 -5.41
C LEU A 71 -7.53 4.99 -5.62
N SER A 72 -8.72 5.42 -6.07
CA SER A 72 -9.05 6.85 -6.17
C SER A 72 -9.03 7.51 -4.80
N CYS A 73 -9.66 6.87 -3.81
CA CYS A 73 -9.64 7.34 -2.43
C CYS A 73 -8.23 7.41 -1.86
N LEU A 74 -7.40 6.39 -2.10
CA LEU A 74 -6.02 6.35 -1.63
C LEU A 74 -5.19 7.49 -2.23
N PHE A 75 -5.22 7.69 -3.54
CA PHE A 75 -4.42 8.75 -4.19
C PHE A 75 -4.94 10.15 -3.88
N ASN A 76 -6.25 10.34 -3.79
CA ASN A 76 -6.84 11.61 -3.35
C ASN A 76 -6.43 11.94 -1.91
N TYR A 77 -6.41 10.96 -1.02
CA TYR A 77 -5.95 11.15 0.36
C TYR A 77 -4.49 11.58 0.43
N ILE A 78 -3.60 10.92 -0.34
CA ILE A 78 -2.19 11.29 -0.44
C ILE A 78 -2.03 12.73 -0.92
N ALA A 79 -2.77 13.11 -1.97
CA ALA A 79 -2.69 14.45 -2.56
C ALA A 79 -3.23 15.53 -1.62
N GLN A 80 -4.41 15.32 -1.02
CA GLN A 80 -5.06 16.30 -0.14
C GLN A 80 -4.31 16.52 1.19
N ASN A 81 -3.62 15.50 1.68
CA ASN A 81 -2.84 15.60 2.92
C ASN A 81 -1.35 15.85 2.68
N GLU A 82 -0.95 16.11 1.43
CA GLU A 82 0.45 16.37 1.02
C GLU A 82 1.43 15.34 1.60
N ILE A 83 1.02 14.05 1.58
CA ILE A 83 1.83 12.99 2.17
C ILE A 83 3.10 12.80 1.34
N ASP A 84 4.25 13.04 1.98
CA ASP A 84 5.56 12.75 1.39
C ASP A 84 5.72 11.24 1.16
N GLU A 85 6.10 10.86 -0.06
CA GLU A 85 6.31 9.46 -0.42
C GLU A 85 7.38 8.76 0.39
N ASN A 86 8.38 9.50 0.85
CA ASN A 86 9.42 8.96 1.72
C ASN A 86 8.88 8.53 3.09
N LYS A 87 7.65 8.98 3.43
CA LYS A 87 6.93 8.57 4.65
C LYS A 87 5.94 7.45 4.42
N ILE A 88 5.79 6.97 3.18
CA ILE A 88 4.97 5.81 2.85
C ILE A 88 5.86 4.57 2.89
N LEU A 89 5.63 3.70 3.87
CA LEU A 89 6.33 2.43 3.98
C LEU A 89 5.83 1.42 2.95
N LYS A 90 4.50 1.24 2.89
CA LYS A 90 3.82 0.28 2.00
C LYS A 90 2.46 0.80 1.55
N MET A 91 2.04 0.36 0.38
CA MET A 91 0.67 0.46 -0.12
C MET A 91 0.22 -0.91 -0.59
N TYR A 92 -0.99 -1.29 -0.22
CA TYR A 92 -1.60 -2.54 -0.60
C TYR A 92 -2.93 -2.29 -1.31
N VAL A 93 -3.33 -3.23 -2.16
CA VAL A 93 -4.60 -3.21 -2.89
C VAL A 93 -5.19 -4.62 -2.91
N GLY A 94 -6.52 -4.73 -2.88
CA GLY A 94 -7.22 -6.00 -2.96
C GLY A 94 -6.91 -6.74 -4.27
N ASP A 95 -6.64 -8.03 -4.18
CA ASP A 95 -6.54 -8.88 -5.36
C ASP A 95 -7.96 -9.08 -5.94
N TYR A 96 -8.16 -8.72 -7.19
CA TYR A 96 -9.47 -8.74 -7.83
C TYR A 96 -10.10 -10.14 -7.87
N GLU A 97 -9.27 -11.19 -8.02
CA GLU A 97 -9.72 -12.58 -8.04
C GLU A 97 -9.81 -13.19 -6.64
N HIS A 98 -9.02 -12.69 -5.69
CA HIS A 98 -8.94 -13.17 -4.31
C HIS A 98 -9.13 -12.02 -3.32
N PRO A 99 -10.36 -11.49 -3.19
CA PRO A 99 -10.64 -10.25 -2.44
C PRO A 99 -10.36 -10.32 -0.94
N GLU A 100 -10.08 -11.51 -0.41
CA GLU A 100 -9.58 -11.73 0.94
C GLU A 100 -8.09 -11.39 1.09
N ASN A 101 -7.36 -11.22 -0.04
CA ASN A 101 -5.93 -10.95 -0.05
C ASN A 101 -5.63 -9.51 -0.45
N LEU A 102 -4.75 -8.86 0.30
CA LEU A 102 -4.14 -7.59 -0.06
C LEU A 102 -2.75 -7.85 -0.65
N ILE A 103 -2.48 -7.32 -1.84
CA ILE A 103 -1.21 -7.46 -2.57
C ILE A 103 -0.46 -6.12 -2.61
N ASP A 104 0.87 -6.15 -2.62
CA ASP A 104 1.70 -4.93 -2.69
C ASP A 104 1.45 -4.19 -4.01
N LEU A 105 0.97 -2.95 -3.91
CA LEU A 105 0.63 -2.12 -5.06
C LEU A 105 1.83 -1.90 -6.02
N LYS A 106 3.06 -1.94 -5.51
CA LYS A 106 4.27 -1.76 -6.33
C LYS A 106 4.51 -2.93 -7.30
N THR A 107 4.04 -4.11 -6.93
CA THR A 107 4.24 -5.35 -7.72
C THR A 107 2.95 -5.86 -8.35
N ALA A 108 1.80 -5.31 -7.98
CA ALA A 108 0.51 -5.68 -8.54
C ALA A 108 0.43 -5.39 -10.06
N ASN A 109 -0.26 -6.26 -10.77
CA ASN A 109 -0.60 -6.07 -12.18
C ASN A 109 -1.94 -5.34 -12.25
N LEU A 110 -1.94 -4.11 -12.75
CA LEU A 110 -3.11 -3.24 -12.71
C LEU A 110 -3.79 -3.18 -14.08
N VAL A 111 -5.12 -3.28 -14.08
CA VAL A 111 -5.95 -3.10 -15.27
C VAL A 111 -6.83 -1.89 -15.06
N LEU A 112 -6.77 -0.94 -15.99
CA LEU A 112 -7.59 0.25 -16.00
C LEU A 112 -8.63 0.15 -17.10
N GLY A 113 -9.90 0.33 -16.76
CA GLY A 113 -11.01 0.30 -17.72
C GLY A 113 -12.23 1.06 -17.20
N LYS A 114 -12.93 1.73 -18.10
CA LYS A 114 -14.16 2.50 -17.78
C LYS A 114 -15.31 1.60 -17.31
N ASP A 115 -15.30 0.32 -17.71
CA ASP A 115 -16.34 -0.64 -17.36
C ASP A 115 -16.00 -1.41 -16.06
N ILE A 116 -14.85 -1.11 -15.41
CA ILE A 116 -14.49 -1.64 -14.10
C ILE A 116 -15.21 -0.80 -13.04
N ALA A 117 -16.27 -1.39 -12.45
CA ALA A 117 -17.11 -0.72 -11.46
C ALA A 117 -16.45 -0.73 -10.07
N SER A 118 -15.43 0.12 -9.86
CA SER A 118 -14.87 0.35 -8.51
C SER A 118 -15.76 1.32 -7.72
N PRO A 119 -15.76 1.26 -6.37
CA PRO A 119 -16.67 2.03 -5.52
C PRO A 119 -16.70 3.54 -5.79
N MET A 120 -15.53 4.13 -6.05
CA MET A 120 -15.39 5.57 -6.30
C MET A 120 -15.08 5.90 -7.75
N GLY A 121 -15.37 4.97 -8.67
CA GLY A 121 -15.24 5.20 -10.11
C GLY A 121 -13.81 5.22 -10.63
N GLY A 122 -12.82 4.83 -9.85
CA GLY A 122 -11.42 4.80 -10.26
C GLY A 122 -11.10 3.84 -11.39
N GLY A 123 -11.97 2.84 -11.62
CA GLY A 123 -11.88 1.93 -12.75
C GLY A 123 -10.62 1.08 -12.80
N VAL A 124 -10.01 0.75 -11.66
CA VAL A 124 -8.76 -0.02 -11.60
C VAL A 124 -8.98 -1.31 -10.84
N ALA A 125 -8.67 -2.46 -11.48
CA ALA A 125 -8.59 -3.77 -10.86
C ALA A 125 -7.11 -4.19 -10.72
N ALA A 126 -6.75 -4.82 -9.59
CA ALA A 126 -5.40 -5.29 -9.32
C ALA A 126 -5.35 -6.82 -9.27
N PHE A 127 -4.28 -7.40 -9.77
CA PHE A 127 -4.09 -8.84 -9.86
C PHE A 127 -2.70 -9.23 -9.36
N SER A 128 -2.61 -10.30 -8.60
CA SER A 128 -1.34 -10.93 -8.25
C SER A 128 -0.69 -11.61 -9.46
N ASN A 129 -1.49 -12.19 -10.35
CA ASN A 129 -1.06 -12.90 -11.54
C ASN A 129 -1.14 -12.02 -12.79
N ARG A 130 0.00 -11.91 -13.53
CA ARG A 130 0.10 -11.10 -14.75
C ARG A 130 -0.74 -11.65 -15.92
N ASP A 131 -0.78 -12.96 -16.08
CA ASP A 131 -1.50 -13.58 -17.20
C ASP A 131 -3.01 -13.42 -17.02
N HIS A 132 -3.50 -13.50 -15.79
CA HIS A 132 -4.89 -13.23 -15.44
C HIS A 132 -5.23 -11.74 -15.67
N ALA A 133 -4.37 -10.82 -15.27
CA ALA A 133 -4.54 -9.40 -15.56
C ALA A 133 -4.61 -9.12 -17.06
N ALA A 134 -3.71 -9.74 -17.85
CA ALA A 134 -3.67 -9.58 -19.30
C ALA A 134 -4.92 -10.13 -19.96
N LYS A 135 -5.38 -11.33 -19.54
CA LYS A 135 -6.63 -11.93 -20.01
C LYS A 135 -7.83 -11.04 -19.69
N TYR A 136 -7.93 -10.57 -18.44
CA TYR A 136 -9.02 -9.69 -18.01
C TYR A 136 -9.03 -8.39 -18.82
N ALA A 137 -7.86 -7.77 -19.03
CA ALA A 137 -7.73 -6.57 -19.85
C ALA A 137 -8.18 -6.79 -21.30
N GLN A 138 -7.85 -7.95 -21.90
CA GLN A 138 -8.28 -8.32 -23.24
C GLN A 138 -9.81 -8.53 -23.30
N ASP A 139 -10.37 -9.30 -22.38
CA ASP A 139 -11.79 -9.64 -22.34
C ASP A 139 -12.67 -8.40 -22.13
N THR A 140 -12.21 -7.44 -21.32
CA THR A 140 -12.93 -6.19 -21.02
C THR A 140 -12.54 -5.02 -21.91
N LYS A 141 -11.62 -5.21 -22.87
CA LYS A 141 -11.03 -4.15 -23.71
C LYS A 141 -10.45 -3.00 -22.88
N SER A 142 -9.88 -3.36 -21.74
CA SER A 142 -9.26 -2.46 -20.76
C SER A 142 -7.74 -2.39 -20.97
N MET A 143 -7.09 -1.45 -20.28
CA MET A 143 -5.64 -1.22 -20.40
C MET A 143 -4.87 -1.92 -19.27
N LEU A 144 -3.96 -2.83 -19.62
CA LEU A 144 -2.97 -3.33 -18.66
C LEU A 144 -1.89 -2.27 -18.44
N LEU A 145 -1.71 -1.85 -17.18
CA LEU A 145 -0.72 -0.86 -16.81
C LEU A 145 0.64 -1.51 -16.53
N THR A 146 1.71 -0.84 -16.93
CA THR A 146 3.09 -1.30 -16.70
C THR A 146 3.59 -1.00 -15.30
N SER A 147 2.97 -0.04 -14.60
CA SER A 147 3.33 0.38 -13.25
C SER A 147 2.22 1.22 -12.63
N TRP A 148 2.05 1.11 -11.30
CA TRP A 148 1.16 1.97 -10.52
C TRP A 148 1.53 3.47 -10.61
N THR A 149 2.79 3.78 -10.88
CA THR A 149 3.26 5.17 -11.04
C THR A 149 2.61 5.89 -12.21
N VAL A 150 2.05 5.15 -13.17
CA VAL A 150 1.26 5.72 -14.27
C VAL A 150 -0.02 6.34 -13.74
N LEU A 151 -0.69 5.70 -12.79
CA LEU A 151 -1.90 6.23 -12.14
C LEU A 151 -1.62 7.53 -11.41
N ARG A 152 -0.49 7.59 -10.69
CA ARG A 152 -0.09 8.74 -9.91
C ARG A 152 0.23 9.98 -10.76
N LYS A 153 0.93 9.81 -11.88
CA LYS A 153 1.32 10.92 -12.77
C LYS A 153 0.12 11.61 -13.43
N ARG A 154 -1.04 10.98 -13.45
CA ARG A 154 -2.24 11.50 -14.12
C ARG A 154 -3.18 12.30 -13.21
N GLY A 155 -2.87 12.44 -11.92
CA GLY A 155 -3.45 13.40 -10.98
C GLY A 155 -4.91 13.17 -10.58
N HIS A 156 -5.75 12.64 -11.46
CA HIS A 156 -7.12 12.20 -11.19
C HIS A 156 -7.45 11.00 -12.08
N LEU A 157 -7.94 9.92 -11.48
CA LEU A 157 -8.39 8.73 -12.24
C LEU A 157 -9.56 9.06 -13.19
N GLU A 158 -10.38 10.04 -12.86
CA GLU A 158 -11.49 10.52 -13.71
C GLU A 158 -11.04 11.05 -15.06
N GLU A 159 -9.86 11.70 -15.15
CA GLU A 159 -9.33 12.25 -16.40
C GLU A 159 -8.80 11.16 -17.35
N MET A 160 -8.64 9.92 -16.86
CA MET A 160 -8.09 8.79 -17.61
C MET A 160 -9.13 8.08 -18.47
N THR A 161 -10.42 8.15 -18.13
CA THR A 161 -11.50 7.45 -18.84
C THR A 161 -11.97 8.18 -20.09
N ASP A 162 -11.75 9.49 -20.18
CA ASP A 162 -12.26 10.33 -21.27
C ASP A 162 -11.25 10.61 -22.42
N LYS A 163 -9.98 10.19 -22.28
CA LYS A 163 -8.96 10.46 -23.31
C LYS A 163 -8.70 9.22 -24.15
N PRO A 164 -9.02 9.24 -25.48
CA PRO A 164 -8.72 8.14 -26.37
C PRO A 164 -7.20 7.92 -26.41
N MET A 165 -6.78 6.64 -26.29
CA MET A 165 -5.38 6.23 -26.35
C MET A 165 -4.75 6.62 -27.68
N GLN A 166 -3.71 7.44 -27.64
CA GLN A 166 -2.81 7.57 -28.78
C GLN A 166 -1.89 6.34 -28.83
N PRO A 167 -1.76 5.66 -29.99
CA PRO A 167 -0.84 4.54 -30.11
C PRO A 167 0.60 5.02 -29.88
N MET A 168 1.32 4.32 -28.99
CA MET A 168 2.75 4.55 -28.81
C MET A 168 3.47 4.27 -30.13
N LYS A 169 4.12 5.29 -30.67
CA LYS A 169 5.06 5.14 -31.81
C LYS A 169 6.29 4.40 -31.30
N HIS A 170 6.58 3.27 -31.93
CA HIS A 170 7.81 2.51 -31.77
C HIS A 170 9.00 3.28 -32.33
#